data_f71bc066059b59d8a848cc93a9779f48
#
_entry.id   f71bc066059b59d8a848cc93a9779f48
#
_cell.length_a   1.000
_cell.length_b   1.000
_cell.length_c   1.000
_cell.angle_alpha   90.00
_cell.angle_beta   90.00
_cell.angle_gamma   90.00
#
_symmetry.space_group_name_H-M   'P 1'
#
loop_
_entity.id
_entity.type
_entity.pdbx_description
1 polymer ?
#
loop_
_entity_poly.entity_id
_entity_poly.type
_entity_poly.pdbx_seq_one_letter_code
_entity_poly.pdbx_strand_id
1 'polypeptide(L)'
;TDSLDIFAYAGIAQLNKNNISSKEGSISYNLFYNTNNRLLLSHIMVTSGNVWHHPSQNMGYSFTYYHPELLPKDYLTTKSDHWGYYNGKGYTKSPLESIGYSDFSSIKEPDAELSKIGMLTEITYPTKGTTQIVYEPNDYSKCLSLDRQTVNSELRNKLGGGVRVKSLINWDSSLHIKVLKKTNYKYIDPKTGLSSGELFAQPKYYWKDWKVITDKNSSVVLSSFRTSSIIPLANSFGPHLGYTYVEEDDSLSEGKTIYRYNSLSSGKKDQKFDFSFLDTSQPSPIDKFTEKGFQRGLIANEKYYDAKGNLVKSIGYRYDDVNEDNYIYTSNFSTYYGKFSAANNFSMGGITRILYPKIKMTEISDTTFSGSQKMITIRKKEYKTARIQMSNSYKHLVDVKLLSKESVKNSMSEEIVYEYPDYTAASPNGYQASLYFDLSPTGVGHYINGTFGYKEYSVFKEFSRQTNKMHSSTDYVPYLSCKQYSNGVIDTLYKFTEYYMDCTLHSYVKKGELPTYIVWGYNDSFPISIQKGGQALNPYLYTNNWNVSNLYDPREHIEDICNDIVGNKYPGAAYIYSPLYGLMQKIETNGQRTFYQYDGLGHLSDILDKNKKTLQHFEYKYAIHY
;
A
#
# COMPACT_ATOMS: atom_id res chain seq x y z
N THR A 1 -2.45 23.38 23.41
CA THR A 1 -1.38 24.29 23.89
C THR A 1 -0.14 23.52 24.32
N ASP A 2 -0.26 22.25 24.64
CA ASP A 2 0.81 21.46 25.26
C ASP A 2 1.74 20.78 24.24
N SER A 3 1.38 20.74 22.97
CA SER A 3 2.20 20.10 21.94
C SER A 3 3.44 20.94 21.53
N LEU A 4 3.39 22.25 21.68
CA LEU A 4 4.51 23.14 21.36
C LEU A 4 5.59 23.11 22.46
N ASP A 5 5.20 22.92 23.71
CA ASP A 5 6.14 22.81 24.83
C ASP A 5 6.91 21.49 24.84
N ILE A 6 6.32 20.41 24.35
CA ILE A 6 7.00 19.13 24.19
C ILE A 6 8.16 19.23 23.21
N PHE A 7 8.02 19.98 22.11
CA PHE A 7 9.10 20.19 21.14
C PHE A 7 10.23 21.09 21.66
N ALA A 8 9.92 22.00 22.59
CA ALA A 8 10.93 22.89 23.16
C ALA A 8 11.83 22.19 24.20
N TYR A 9 11.35 21.15 24.88
CA TYR A 9 12.03 20.52 25.99
C TYR A 9 12.55 19.11 25.72
N ALA A 10 11.94 18.34 24.81
CA ALA A 10 12.24 16.92 24.64
C ALA A 10 13.15 16.57 23.46
N GLY A 11 13.44 17.52 22.58
CA GLY A 11 14.11 17.20 21.31
C GLY A 11 13.22 16.36 20.39
N ILE A 12 13.74 15.98 19.23
CA ILE A 12 13.04 15.10 18.29
C ILE A 12 13.16 13.66 18.78
N ALA A 13 12.02 13.00 18.99
CA ALA A 13 12.00 11.59 19.35
C ALA A 13 12.54 10.73 18.20
N GLN A 14 13.41 9.77 18.52
CA GLN A 14 13.97 8.81 17.58
C GLN A 14 13.79 7.38 18.07
N LEU A 15 13.54 6.46 17.14
CA LEU A 15 13.49 5.03 17.42
C LEU A 15 14.92 4.46 17.28
N ASN A 16 15.55 4.09 18.40
CA ASN A 16 16.91 3.56 18.37
C ASN A 16 16.97 2.04 18.20
N LYS A 17 15.94 1.34 18.64
CA LYS A 17 15.92 -0.13 18.62
C LYS A 17 14.50 -0.66 18.52
N ASN A 18 14.34 -1.69 17.71
CA ASN A 18 13.15 -2.54 17.67
C ASN A 18 13.56 -4.00 17.89
N ASN A 19 12.94 -4.67 18.84
CA ASN A 19 13.20 -6.07 19.16
C ASN A 19 11.97 -6.91 18.90
N ILE A 20 12.19 -8.03 18.22
CA ILE A 20 11.22 -9.11 18.08
C ILE A 20 11.85 -10.32 18.78
N SER A 21 11.19 -10.86 19.80
CA SER A 21 11.70 -11.97 20.58
C SER A 21 10.68 -13.08 20.75
N SER A 22 11.19 -14.30 20.81
CA SER A 22 10.45 -15.52 21.12
C SER A 22 11.28 -16.41 22.05
N LYS A 23 10.76 -17.57 22.43
CA LYS A 23 11.55 -18.55 23.22
C LYS A 23 12.77 -19.09 22.45
N GLU A 24 12.77 -19.04 21.12
CA GLU A 24 13.86 -19.55 20.28
C GLU A 24 14.96 -18.53 20.03
N GLY A 25 14.72 -17.28 20.32
CA GLY A 25 15.69 -16.22 20.09
C GLY A 25 15.07 -14.84 19.91
N SER A 26 15.89 -13.91 19.48
CA SER A 26 15.47 -12.54 19.22
C SER A 26 16.14 -11.97 17.97
N ILE A 27 15.42 -11.11 17.27
CA ILE A 27 15.97 -10.27 16.20
C ILE A 27 15.87 -8.82 16.66
N SER A 28 16.98 -8.11 16.64
CA SER A 28 17.07 -6.71 17.02
C SER A 28 17.46 -5.85 15.82
N TYR A 29 16.69 -4.83 15.56
CA TYR A 29 16.99 -3.79 14.59
C TYR A 29 17.50 -2.57 15.36
N ASN A 30 18.78 -2.30 15.27
CA ASN A 30 19.42 -1.14 15.89
C ASN A 30 19.56 -0.04 14.83
N LEU A 31 19.00 1.14 15.10
CA LEU A 31 18.96 2.26 14.18
C LEU A 31 19.94 3.34 14.65
N PHE A 32 20.82 3.76 13.76
CA PHE A 32 21.82 4.80 14.01
C PHE A 32 21.54 6.00 13.14
N TYR A 33 21.75 7.19 13.68
CA TYR A 33 21.39 8.43 13.02
C TYR A 33 22.57 9.39 12.95
N ASN A 34 22.60 10.14 11.86
CA ASN A 34 23.39 11.37 11.80
C ASN A 34 22.52 12.49 12.40
N THR A 35 23.03 13.13 13.44
CA THR A 35 22.30 14.14 14.22
C THR A 35 22.88 15.55 14.11
N ASN A 36 23.92 15.77 13.28
CA ASN A 36 24.62 17.05 13.23
C ASN A 36 23.71 18.22 12.88
N ASN A 37 22.93 18.13 11.79
CA ASN A 37 22.01 19.18 11.36
C ASN A 37 20.57 18.69 11.29
N ARG A 38 20.37 17.42 10.95
CA ARG A 38 19.07 16.76 10.84
C ARG A 38 19.19 15.34 11.35
N LEU A 39 18.07 14.80 11.82
CA LEU A 39 17.95 13.40 12.18
C LEU A 39 17.82 12.59 10.89
N LEU A 40 18.93 12.07 10.38
CA LEU A 40 18.99 11.22 9.19
C LEU A 40 19.46 9.83 9.57
N LEU A 41 18.72 8.81 9.16
CA LEU A 41 19.07 7.41 9.40
C LEU A 41 20.35 7.06 8.64
N SER A 42 21.45 6.77 9.36
CA SER A 42 22.74 6.45 8.74
C SER A 42 22.98 4.96 8.57
N HIS A 43 22.55 4.15 9.55
CA HIS A 43 22.71 2.71 9.51
C HIS A 43 21.53 2.01 10.17
N ILE A 44 21.24 0.79 9.69
CA ILE A 44 20.42 -0.20 10.41
C ILE A 44 21.29 -1.42 10.60
N MET A 45 21.52 -1.81 11.84
CA MET A 45 22.22 -3.05 12.16
C MET A 45 21.21 -4.08 12.67
N VAL A 46 21.11 -5.19 11.98
CA VAL A 46 20.29 -6.33 12.39
C VAL A 46 21.17 -7.30 13.15
N THR A 47 20.83 -7.58 14.40
CA THR A 47 21.52 -8.55 15.25
C THR A 47 20.54 -9.62 15.67
N SER A 48 20.96 -10.87 15.63
CA SER A 48 20.14 -11.98 16.13
C SER A 48 20.77 -12.62 17.35
N GLY A 49 19.95 -12.94 18.35
CA GLY A 49 20.28 -13.81 19.45
C GLY A 49 19.57 -15.14 19.24
N ASN A 50 20.21 -16.10 18.59
CA ASN A 50 19.63 -17.41 18.32
C ASN A 50 20.04 -18.43 19.38
N VAL A 51 19.08 -19.22 19.89
CA VAL A 51 19.32 -20.32 20.84
C VAL A 51 20.06 -21.50 20.18
N TRP A 52 20.09 -21.57 18.85
CA TRP A 52 20.59 -22.72 18.08
C TRP A 52 22.07 -22.65 17.67
N HIS A 53 22.93 -22.00 18.43
CA HIS A 53 24.39 -22.01 18.26
C HIS A 53 24.98 -21.49 16.93
N HIS A 54 24.21 -20.74 16.13
CA HIS A 54 24.82 -19.98 15.04
C HIS A 54 25.42 -18.68 15.60
N PRO A 55 26.65 -18.32 15.22
CA PRO A 55 27.22 -17.06 15.66
C PRO A 55 26.28 -15.90 15.30
N SER A 56 26.13 -14.96 16.22
CA SER A 56 25.33 -13.75 15.97
C SER A 56 25.83 -13.10 14.69
N GLN A 57 25.01 -13.14 13.64
CA GLN A 57 25.33 -12.47 12.39
C GLN A 57 24.89 -11.02 12.51
N ASN A 58 25.83 -10.12 12.41
CA ASN A 58 25.57 -8.69 12.32
C ASN A 58 25.43 -8.32 10.85
N MET A 59 24.27 -7.89 10.45
CA MET A 59 24.02 -7.40 9.10
C MET A 59 23.60 -5.96 9.14
N GLY A 60 24.05 -5.20 8.18
CA GLY A 60 23.78 -3.77 8.18
C GLY A 60 23.39 -3.22 6.83
N TYR A 61 22.52 -2.23 6.89
CA TYR A 61 22.27 -1.30 5.80
C TYR A 61 22.94 0.02 6.14
N SER A 62 23.56 0.67 5.16
CA SER A 62 24.09 2.03 5.30
C SER A 62 23.44 2.96 4.31
N PHE A 63 23.25 4.20 4.73
CA PHE A 63 22.55 5.23 3.95
C PHE A 63 23.43 6.47 3.84
N THR A 64 23.66 6.92 2.62
CA THR A 64 24.45 8.13 2.33
C THR A 64 23.52 9.19 1.76
N TYR A 65 23.72 10.44 2.18
CA TYR A 65 22.90 11.57 1.79
C TYR A 65 23.73 12.65 1.11
N TYR A 66 23.11 13.39 0.19
CA TYR A 66 23.77 14.48 -0.52
C TYR A 66 23.95 15.70 0.38
N HIS A 67 25.18 16.02 0.74
CA HIS A 67 25.55 17.20 1.54
C HIS A 67 24.63 17.50 2.73
N PRO A 68 24.32 16.54 3.61
CA PRO A 68 23.38 16.76 4.70
C PRO A 68 23.85 17.82 5.72
N GLU A 69 25.15 18.07 5.79
CA GLU A 69 25.78 19.10 6.62
C GLU A 69 25.40 20.54 6.22
N LEU A 70 24.91 20.73 4.99
CA LEU A 70 24.47 22.03 4.50
C LEU A 70 23.01 22.36 4.83
N LEU A 71 22.24 21.38 5.34
CA LEU A 71 20.88 21.63 5.81
C LEU A 71 20.86 22.58 7.01
N PRO A 72 19.90 23.50 7.11
CA PRO A 72 19.75 24.33 8.29
C PRO A 72 19.50 23.46 9.54
N LYS A 73 20.10 23.81 10.67
CA LYS A 73 19.85 23.13 11.96
C LYS A 73 18.43 23.35 12.46
N ASP A 74 17.88 24.53 12.20
CA ASP A 74 16.51 24.85 12.58
C ASP A 74 15.51 24.11 11.66
N TYR A 75 14.67 23.26 12.27
CA TYR A 75 13.62 22.52 11.58
C TYR A 75 12.46 23.42 11.12
N LEU A 76 12.25 24.56 11.77
CA LEU A 76 11.26 25.55 11.39
C LEU A 76 11.83 26.65 10.51
N THR A 77 12.91 26.36 9.80
CA THR A 77 13.56 27.32 8.90
C THR A 77 12.60 27.87 7.85
N THR A 78 12.68 29.17 7.60
CA THR A 78 11.95 29.84 6.51
C THR A 78 12.61 29.66 5.14
N LYS A 79 13.81 29.03 5.09
CA LYS A 79 14.59 28.81 3.86
C LYS A 79 14.06 27.65 3.04
N SER A 80 12.83 27.76 2.60
CA SER A 80 12.17 26.72 1.80
C SER A 80 11.41 27.32 0.63
N ASP A 81 11.33 26.56 -0.46
CA ASP A 81 10.55 26.91 -1.63
C ASP A 81 9.02 26.82 -1.38
N HIS A 82 8.23 26.95 -2.42
CA HIS A 82 6.76 26.86 -2.36
C HIS A 82 6.26 25.53 -1.79
N TRP A 83 6.99 24.44 -2.01
CA TRP A 83 6.60 23.07 -1.68
C TRP A 83 7.33 22.52 -0.43
N GLY A 84 8.18 23.35 0.19
CA GLY A 84 8.89 23.00 1.43
C GLY A 84 10.31 22.47 1.25
N TYR A 85 10.83 22.40 0.03
CA TYR A 85 12.23 21.99 -0.21
C TYR A 85 13.20 23.14 0.06
N TYR A 86 14.40 22.79 0.52
CA TYR A 86 15.42 23.79 0.84
C TYR A 86 15.86 24.55 -0.42
N ASN A 87 15.78 25.88 -0.36
CA ASN A 87 16.16 26.79 -1.46
C ASN A 87 17.18 27.85 -1.05
N GLY A 88 17.69 27.81 0.20
CA GLY A 88 18.67 28.76 0.72
C GLY A 88 18.14 30.16 1.00
N LYS A 89 16.98 30.53 0.47
CA LYS A 89 16.35 31.85 0.60
C LYS A 89 15.41 31.84 1.80
N GLY A 90 15.47 32.86 2.63
CA GLY A 90 14.62 32.96 3.81
C GLY A 90 14.14 34.39 4.05
N TYR A 91 13.21 34.55 5.00
CA TYR A 91 12.76 35.84 5.47
C TYR A 91 12.84 35.90 7.00
N THR A 92 13.17 37.06 7.54
CA THR A 92 13.54 37.21 8.97
C THR A 92 12.44 37.78 9.85
N LYS A 93 11.36 38.32 9.32
CA LYS A 93 10.20 38.86 10.09
C LYS A 93 8.96 39.02 9.22
N SER A 94 7.86 39.46 9.82
CA SER A 94 6.57 39.58 9.14
C SER A 94 6.70 40.09 7.70
N PRO A 95 6.36 39.27 6.71
CA PRO A 95 6.48 39.65 5.30
C PRO A 95 5.52 40.79 4.92
N LEU A 96 4.60 41.14 5.80
CA LEU A 96 3.58 42.18 5.57
C LEU A 96 4.14 43.60 5.68
N GLU A 97 5.22 43.79 6.43
CA GLU A 97 5.72 45.12 6.73
C GLU A 97 6.89 45.55 5.84
N SER A 98 7.59 44.60 5.24
CA SER A 98 8.86 44.90 4.53
C SER A 98 9.01 44.31 3.12
N ILE A 99 8.14 43.39 2.72
CA ILE A 99 8.30 42.68 1.43
C ILE A 99 6.98 42.75 0.68
N GLY A 100 7.00 43.26 -0.55
CA GLY A 100 5.88 43.23 -1.49
C GLY A 100 5.49 41.80 -1.84
N TYR A 101 4.25 41.56 -2.25
CA TYR A 101 3.75 40.24 -2.64
C TYR A 101 4.60 39.53 -3.69
N SER A 102 5.04 40.26 -4.70
CA SER A 102 5.95 39.76 -5.78
C SER A 102 7.29 39.30 -5.22
N ASP A 103 7.82 40.04 -4.25
CA ASP A 103 9.13 39.77 -3.67
C ASP A 103 9.06 38.54 -2.76
N PHE A 104 7.97 38.39 -2.01
CA PHE A 104 7.75 37.18 -1.22
C PHE A 104 7.66 35.93 -2.09
N SER A 105 6.93 35.97 -3.20
CA SER A 105 6.86 34.84 -4.12
C SER A 105 8.24 34.48 -4.67
N SER A 106 9.08 35.47 -4.99
CA SER A 106 10.43 35.24 -5.52
C SER A 106 11.39 34.59 -4.51
N ILE A 107 11.21 34.86 -3.22
CA ILE A 107 11.94 34.19 -2.14
C ILE A 107 11.60 32.70 -2.09
N LYS A 108 10.37 32.33 -2.47
CA LYS A 108 9.87 30.96 -2.47
C LYS A 108 10.18 30.18 -3.76
N GLU A 109 10.81 30.81 -4.75
CA GLU A 109 11.20 30.08 -5.97
C GLU A 109 12.19 28.94 -5.65
N PRO A 110 12.01 27.76 -6.26
CA PRO A 110 12.88 26.62 -6.04
C PRO A 110 14.31 26.88 -6.56
N ASP A 111 15.26 26.15 -5.98
CA ASP A 111 16.65 26.11 -6.41
C ASP A 111 17.03 24.68 -6.82
N ALA A 112 17.60 24.53 -8.01
CA ALA A 112 17.89 23.24 -8.63
C ALA A 112 18.96 22.42 -7.88
N GLU A 113 19.96 23.09 -7.31
CA GLU A 113 21.07 22.40 -6.61
C GLU A 113 20.75 22.25 -5.12
N LEU A 114 20.22 23.28 -4.49
CA LEU A 114 19.92 23.25 -3.06
C LEU A 114 18.78 22.27 -2.73
N SER A 115 17.85 22.01 -3.65
CA SER A 115 16.78 21.02 -3.45
C SER A 115 17.28 19.58 -3.38
N LYS A 116 18.53 19.29 -3.80
CA LYS A 116 19.17 17.98 -3.68
C LYS A 116 19.73 17.72 -2.28
N ILE A 117 20.00 18.78 -1.51
CA ILE A 117 20.65 18.69 -0.21
C ILE A 117 19.80 17.86 0.75
N GLY A 118 20.41 16.86 1.39
CA GLY A 118 19.75 15.92 2.29
C GLY A 118 19.00 14.78 1.60
N MET A 119 19.01 14.67 0.26
CA MET A 119 18.43 13.52 -0.43
C MET A 119 19.30 12.28 -0.26
N LEU A 120 18.66 11.12 -0.12
CA LEU A 120 19.32 9.82 -0.04
C LEU A 120 19.98 9.50 -1.39
N THR A 121 21.30 9.37 -1.43
CA THR A 121 22.05 9.11 -2.68
C THR A 121 22.58 7.71 -2.81
N GLU A 122 22.72 6.98 -1.69
CA GLU A 122 23.21 5.62 -1.76
C GLU A 122 22.66 4.75 -0.63
N ILE A 123 22.35 3.49 -0.97
CA ILE A 123 21.99 2.43 -0.04
C ILE A 123 23.04 1.32 -0.21
N THR A 124 23.76 1.00 0.85
CA THR A 124 24.59 -0.21 0.92
C THR A 124 23.81 -1.32 1.59
N TYR A 125 23.70 -2.46 0.93
CA TYR A 125 22.99 -3.65 1.41
C TYR A 125 23.89 -4.56 2.27
N PRO A 126 23.30 -5.44 3.07
CA PRO A 126 24.06 -6.45 3.84
C PRO A 126 24.97 -7.32 2.98
N THR A 127 24.69 -7.51 1.71
CA THR A 127 25.49 -8.22 0.73
C THR A 127 26.68 -7.42 0.20
N LYS A 128 26.89 -6.19 0.68
CA LYS A 128 27.86 -5.16 0.20
C LYS A 128 27.59 -4.58 -1.18
N GLY A 129 26.61 -5.08 -1.92
CA GLY A 129 26.15 -4.39 -3.11
C GLY A 129 25.57 -3.02 -2.74
N THR A 130 25.61 -2.06 -3.66
CA THR A 130 25.05 -0.73 -3.45
C THR A 130 24.09 -0.33 -4.55
N THR A 131 23.11 0.48 -4.19
CA THR A 131 22.28 1.21 -5.13
C THR A 131 22.55 2.70 -4.98
N GLN A 132 23.12 3.29 -6.00
CA GLN A 132 23.34 4.73 -6.10
C GLN A 132 22.15 5.38 -6.81
N ILE A 133 21.65 6.48 -6.25
CA ILE A 133 20.52 7.26 -6.78
C ILE A 133 21.05 8.60 -7.24
N VAL A 134 20.93 8.88 -8.53
CA VAL A 134 21.29 10.17 -9.11
C VAL A 134 20.01 10.98 -9.35
N TYR A 135 19.99 12.19 -8.85
CA TYR A 135 18.84 13.08 -8.96
C TYR A 135 19.07 14.21 -9.97
N GLU A 136 17.96 14.69 -10.49
CA GLU A 136 17.87 15.97 -11.19
C GLU A 136 16.69 16.77 -10.65
N PRO A 137 16.65 18.11 -10.79
CA PRO A 137 15.54 18.90 -10.28
C PRO A 137 14.23 18.53 -10.98
N ASN A 138 13.13 18.61 -10.25
CA ASN A 138 11.82 18.56 -10.86
C ASN A 138 11.58 19.75 -11.77
N ASP A 139 10.99 19.51 -12.93
CA ASP A 139 10.55 20.54 -13.86
C ASP A 139 9.19 20.22 -14.48
N TYR A 140 8.53 21.22 -15.00
CA TYR A 140 7.26 21.09 -15.69
C TYR A 140 7.15 22.02 -16.88
N SER A 141 6.34 21.65 -17.86
CA SER A 141 5.96 22.48 -19.01
C SER A 141 4.48 22.81 -19.03
N LYS A 142 3.69 22.27 -18.10
CA LYS A 142 2.26 22.54 -17.97
C LYS A 142 1.91 22.78 -16.51
N CYS A 143 0.94 23.64 -16.27
CA CYS A 143 0.43 23.87 -14.93
C CYS A 143 -1.08 24.11 -14.93
N LEU A 144 -1.74 23.65 -13.87
CA LEU A 144 -3.14 23.97 -13.62
C LEU A 144 -3.24 25.43 -13.19
N SER A 145 -4.09 26.19 -13.86
CA SER A 145 -4.32 27.59 -13.51
C SER A 145 -5.03 27.74 -12.17
N LEU A 146 -5.08 28.97 -11.67
CA LEU A 146 -5.74 29.28 -10.39
C LEU A 146 -7.25 28.99 -10.40
N ASP A 147 -7.86 28.91 -11.57
CA ASP A 147 -9.28 28.49 -11.72
C ASP A 147 -9.44 26.96 -11.63
N ARG A 148 -8.33 26.20 -11.55
CA ARG A 148 -8.25 24.74 -11.52
C ARG A 148 -8.96 24.01 -12.67
N GLN A 149 -9.33 24.72 -13.71
CA GLN A 149 -10.01 24.18 -14.89
C GLN A 149 -9.16 24.25 -16.15
N THR A 150 -8.32 25.28 -16.25
CA THR A 150 -7.46 25.52 -17.40
C THR A 150 -6.07 24.94 -17.16
N VAL A 151 -5.54 24.19 -18.12
CA VAL A 151 -4.15 23.74 -18.13
C VAL A 151 -3.37 24.66 -19.04
N ASN A 152 -2.48 25.44 -18.44
CA ASN A 152 -1.60 26.36 -19.17
C ASN A 152 -0.35 25.61 -19.64
N SER A 153 0.07 25.88 -20.85
CA SER A 153 1.35 25.41 -21.40
C SER A 153 2.40 26.49 -21.28
N GLU A 154 3.59 26.12 -20.83
CA GLU A 154 4.74 27.00 -20.72
C GLU A 154 5.58 26.92 -21.99
N LEU A 155 6.23 28.02 -22.35
CA LEU A 155 7.12 28.08 -23.52
C LEU A 155 8.49 27.43 -23.28
N ARG A 156 8.80 27.15 -22.00
CA ARG A 156 10.04 26.51 -21.53
C ARG A 156 9.78 25.76 -20.24
N ASN A 157 10.66 24.83 -19.88
CA ASN A 157 10.58 24.15 -18.61
C ASN A 157 10.75 25.12 -17.45
N LYS A 158 9.92 24.97 -16.42
CA LYS A 158 10.00 25.67 -15.13
C LYS A 158 10.32 24.69 -14.03
N LEU A 159 11.05 25.12 -13.00
CA LEU A 159 11.35 24.31 -11.83
C LEU A 159 10.09 24.09 -10.98
N GLY A 160 9.88 22.86 -10.52
CA GLY A 160 8.69 22.43 -9.78
C GLY A 160 8.93 22.12 -8.31
N GLY A 161 10.06 22.50 -7.74
CA GLY A 161 10.47 22.16 -6.38
C GLY A 161 10.80 20.67 -6.18
N GLY A 162 11.81 20.39 -5.35
CA GLY A 162 12.30 19.05 -5.11
C GLY A 162 13.01 18.42 -6.30
N VAL A 163 13.19 17.11 -6.24
CA VAL A 163 13.99 16.36 -7.22
C VAL A 163 13.25 15.13 -7.72
N ARG A 164 13.67 14.63 -8.89
CA ARG A 164 13.28 13.34 -9.46
C ARG A 164 14.51 12.49 -9.73
N VAL A 165 14.32 11.19 -9.83
CA VAL A 165 15.40 10.26 -10.14
C VAL A 165 15.79 10.42 -11.60
N LYS A 166 17.08 10.67 -11.85
CA LYS A 166 17.70 10.69 -13.18
C LYS A 166 18.21 9.31 -13.56
N SER A 167 18.89 8.63 -12.59
CA SER A 167 19.34 7.27 -12.79
C SER A 167 19.50 6.51 -11.49
N LEU A 168 19.36 5.17 -11.59
CA LEU A 168 19.67 4.20 -10.56
C LEU A 168 20.84 3.35 -11.05
N ILE A 169 21.87 3.20 -10.21
CA ILE A 169 23.07 2.42 -10.55
C ILE A 169 23.29 1.39 -9.45
N ASN A 170 23.21 0.12 -9.82
CA ASN A 170 23.49 -0.98 -8.92
C ASN A 170 24.93 -1.46 -9.12
N TRP A 171 25.67 -1.47 -8.05
CA TRP A 171 27.06 -1.91 -8.02
C TRP A 171 27.21 -3.25 -7.28
N ASP A 172 28.22 -4.02 -7.65
CA ASP A 172 28.55 -5.28 -7.00
C ASP A 172 29.03 -5.11 -5.56
N SER A 173 29.60 -3.96 -5.25
CA SER A 173 30.20 -3.66 -3.95
C SER A 173 30.15 -2.17 -3.63
N SER A 174 30.39 -1.84 -2.35
CA SER A 174 30.55 -0.45 -1.89
C SER A 174 31.80 0.25 -2.44
N LEU A 175 32.71 -0.49 -3.06
CA LEU A 175 33.88 0.06 -3.74
C LEU A 175 33.57 0.48 -5.19
N HIS A 176 32.36 0.28 -5.66
CA HIS A 176 31.89 0.62 -7.02
C HIS A 176 32.76 0.04 -8.14
N ILE A 177 33.20 -1.22 -8.00
CA ILE A 177 34.14 -1.84 -8.93
C ILE A 177 33.43 -2.20 -10.24
N LYS A 178 32.23 -2.79 -10.15
CA LYS A 178 31.48 -3.27 -11.32
C LYS A 178 30.02 -2.84 -11.26
N VAL A 179 29.55 -2.21 -12.32
CA VAL A 179 28.12 -1.91 -12.50
C VAL A 179 27.39 -3.21 -12.86
N LEU A 180 26.39 -3.56 -12.06
CA LEU A 180 25.50 -4.70 -12.31
C LEU A 180 24.28 -4.31 -13.15
N LYS A 181 23.75 -3.11 -12.90
CA LYS A 181 22.63 -2.56 -13.65
C LYS A 181 22.68 -1.03 -13.56
N LYS A 182 22.36 -0.37 -14.68
CA LYS A 182 22.17 1.08 -14.70
C LYS A 182 20.90 1.41 -15.46
N THR A 183 19.94 1.99 -14.76
CA THR A 183 18.67 2.43 -15.32
C THR A 183 18.66 3.96 -15.37
N ASN A 184 18.38 4.53 -16.54
CA ASN A 184 18.24 5.96 -16.73
C ASN A 184 16.78 6.32 -17.00
N TYR A 185 16.35 7.49 -16.53
CA TYR A 185 15.01 8.01 -16.71
C TYR A 185 15.03 9.33 -17.46
N LYS A 186 14.14 9.49 -18.45
CA LYS A 186 13.94 10.73 -19.21
C LYS A 186 12.46 11.13 -19.14
N TYR A 187 12.23 12.40 -18.89
CA TYR A 187 10.92 12.97 -18.64
C TYR A 187 10.48 13.99 -19.70
N ILE A 188 11.06 13.90 -20.89
CA ILE A 188 10.81 14.80 -22.01
C ILE A 188 9.68 14.24 -22.88
N ASP A 189 8.63 15.03 -23.11
CA ASP A 189 7.61 14.67 -24.09
C ASP A 189 8.19 14.80 -25.51
N PRO A 190 8.29 13.69 -26.26
CA PRO A 190 8.89 13.71 -27.60
C PRO A 190 8.13 14.56 -28.61
N LYS A 191 6.88 14.94 -28.34
CA LYS A 191 6.08 15.79 -29.22
C LYS A 191 6.43 17.27 -29.11
N THR A 192 6.82 17.71 -27.91
CA THR A 192 7.09 19.12 -27.63
C THR A 192 8.57 19.41 -27.44
N GLY A 193 9.37 18.38 -27.10
CA GLY A 193 10.76 18.54 -26.69
C GLY A 193 10.91 19.16 -25.30
N LEU A 194 9.80 19.40 -24.59
CA LEU A 194 9.77 19.96 -23.25
C LEU A 194 9.49 18.87 -22.20
N SER A 195 9.63 19.23 -20.92
CA SER A 195 9.26 18.35 -19.81
C SER A 195 7.81 17.84 -19.96
N SER A 196 7.60 16.58 -19.67
CA SER A 196 6.27 15.98 -19.57
C SER A 196 5.61 16.30 -18.22
N GLY A 197 6.27 17.08 -17.36
CA GLY A 197 5.79 17.45 -16.04
C GLY A 197 4.56 18.37 -16.09
N GLU A 198 3.62 18.10 -15.22
CA GLU A 198 2.40 18.89 -15.01
C GLU A 198 2.29 19.29 -13.54
N LEU A 199 2.31 20.58 -13.25
CA LEU A 199 2.13 21.13 -11.91
C LEU A 199 0.64 21.16 -11.54
N PHE A 200 0.26 20.58 -10.41
CA PHE A 200 -1.13 20.38 -10.04
C PHE A 200 -1.79 21.59 -9.39
N ALA A 201 -1.01 22.53 -8.84
CA ALA A 201 -1.52 23.78 -8.32
C ALA A 201 -0.44 24.86 -8.35
N GLN A 202 -0.84 26.09 -8.68
CA GLN A 202 0.02 27.25 -8.57
C GLN A 202 -0.01 27.80 -7.14
N PRO A 203 1.14 28.23 -6.57
CA PRO A 203 1.16 28.86 -5.26
C PRO A 203 0.45 30.21 -5.27
N LYS A 204 -0.29 30.47 -4.22
CA LYS A 204 -1.02 31.72 -3.99
C LYS A 204 -0.92 32.15 -2.55
N TYR A 205 -0.30 33.28 -2.29
CA TYR A 205 -0.04 33.80 -0.95
C TYR A 205 -0.90 35.00 -0.57
N TYR A 206 -1.49 35.62 -1.58
CA TYR A 206 -2.22 36.85 -1.41
C TYR A 206 -3.60 36.77 -2.02
N TRP A 207 -4.58 37.31 -1.29
CA TRP A 207 -5.95 37.46 -1.73
C TRP A 207 -6.38 38.90 -1.53
N LYS A 208 -6.72 39.59 -2.61
CA LYS A 208 -7.05 41.01 -2.62
C LYS A 208 -8.52 41.20 -2.96
N ASP A 209 -9.08 42.31 -2.44
CA ASP A 209 -10.37 42.85 -2.84
C ASP A 209 -11.58 41.93 -2.55
N TRP A 210 -11.50 41.14 -1.47
CA TRP A 210 -12.67 40.43 -1.00
C TRP A 210 -13.58 41.39 -0.23
N LYS A 211 -14.75 41.70 -0.83
CA LYS A 211 -15.71 42.65 -0.28
C LYS A 211 -16.72 41.90 0.58
N VAL A 212 -16.77 42.25 1.87
CA VAL A 212 -17.76 41.76 2.82
C VAL A 212 -18.78 42.84 3.05
N ILE A 213 -20.06 42.55 2.80
CA ILE A 213 -21.15 43.48 3.13
C ILE A 213 -21.49 43.26 4.59
N THR A 214 -21.26 44.28 5.41
CA THR A 214 -21.46 44.22 6.88
C THR A 214 -22.85 44.67 7.28
N ASP A 215 -23.48 45.58 6.51
CA ASP A 215 -24.87 46.00 6.63
C ASP A 215 -25.37 46.61 5.30
N LYS A 216 -26.60 47.15 5.29
CA LYS A 216 -27.22 47.69 4.05
C LYS A 216 -26.41 48.82 3.38
N ASN A 217 -25.55 49.51 4.10
CA ASN A 217 -24.84 50.68 3.61
C ASN A 217 -23.31 50.60 3.77
N SER A 218 -22.78 49.59 4.43
CA SER A 218 -21.35 49.46 4.66
C SER A 218 -20.77 48.15 4.10
N SER A 219 -19.58 48.29 3.57
CA SER A 219 -18.80 47.14 3.13
C SER A 219 -17.33 47.29 3.53
N VAL A 220 -16.71 46.19 3.91
CA VAL A 220 -15.29 46.12 4.23
C VAL A 220 -14.58 45.33 3.13
N VAL A 221 -13.49 45.87 2.62
CA VAL A 221 -12.60 45.16 1.70
C VAL A 221 -11.52 44.47 2.51
N LEU A 222 -11.44 43.20 2.38
CA LEU A 222 -10.42 42.39 3.06
C LEU A 222 -9.33 41.98 2.06
N SER A 223 -8.12 42.04 2.55
CA SER A 223 -6.96 41.44 1.90
C SER A 223 -6.31 40.45 2.88
N SER A 224 -5.98 39.29 2.41
CA SER A 224 -5.30 38.27 3.21
C SER A 224 -3.96 37.95 2.60
N PHE A 225 -2.92 37.99 3.41
CA PHE A 225 -1.59 37.51 3.08
C PHE A 225 -1.22 36.37 4.03
N ARG A 226 -0.62 35.31 3.48
CA ARG A 226 -0.15 34.16 4.26
C ARG A 226 1.27 33.79 3.85
N THR A 227 2.05 33.24 4.77
CA THR A 227 3.39 32.70 4.49
C THR A 227 3.37 31.28 3.92
N SER A 228 2.23 30.62 3.99
CA SER A 228 1.91 29.37 3.28
C SER A 228 0.90 29.64 2.18
N SER A 229 0.90 28.84 1.14
CA SER A 229 -0.08 28.97 0.06
C SER A 229 -1.52 28.85 0.58
N ILE A 230 -2.40 29.74 0.13
CA ILE A 230 -3.83 29.72 0.39
C ILE A 230 -4.49 28.51 -0.29
N ILE A 231 -3.96 28.12 -1.44
CA ILE A 231 -4.39 26.95 -2.21
C ILE A 231 -3.49 25.78 -1.83
N PRO A 232 -4.03 24.59 -1.51
CA PRO A 232 -3.23 23.39 -1.31
C PRO A 232 -2.35 23.13 -2.55
N LEU A 233 -1.04 22.99 -2.33
CA LEU A 233 -0.07 22.80 -3.41
C LEU A 233 0.17 21.33 -3.73
N ALA A 234 0.05 20.46 -2.74
CA ALA A 234 0.10 19.01 -2.92
C ALA A 234 -1.32 18.45 -2.90
N ASN A 235 -1.53 17.38 -3.64
CA ASN A 235 -2.79 16.66 -3.57
C ASN A 235 -2.88 15.80 -2.31
N SER A 236 -4.07 15.26 -1.99
CA SER A 236 -4.30 14.40 -0.82
C SER A 236 -3.45 13.12 -0.81
N PHE A 237 -2.83 12.78 -1.94
CA PHE A 237 -1.92 11.65 -2.13
C PHE A 237 -0.45 12.05 -2.11
N GLY A 238 -0.13 13.31 -1.85
CA GLY A 238 1.20 13.84 -1.60
C GLY A 238 1.88 14.56 -2.76
N PRO A 239 1.83 14.12 -4.04
CA PRO A 239 2.57 14.78 -5.10
C PRO A 239 1.96 16.15 -5.48
N HIS A 240 2.83 17.12 -5.73
CA HIS A 240 2.48 18.44 -6.26
C HIS A 240 2.66 18.52 -7.78
N LEU A 241 3.42 17.58 -8.34
CA LEU A 241 3.79 17.51 -9.74
C LEU A 241 3.77 16.04 -10.19
N GLY A 242 3.36 15.76 -11.42
CA GLY A 242 3.37 14.43 -12.02
C GLY A 242 3.88 14.47 -13.45
N TYR A 243 4.43 13.37 -13.93
CA TYR A 243 4.95 13.22 -15.29
C TYR A 243 3.99 12.38 -16.13
N THR A 244 3.65 12.87 -17.31
CA THR A 244 2.75 12.19 -18.25
C THR A 244 3.47 11.17 -19.13
N TYR A 245 4.79 11.32 -19.27
CA TYR A 245 5.67 10.50 -20.07
C TYR A 245 6.98 10.27 -19.35
N VAL A 246 7.39 9.02 -19.23
CA VAL A 246 8.69 8.63 -18.69
C VAL A 246 9.28 7.58 -19.60
N GLU A 247 10.50 7.81 -20.07
CA GLU A 247 11.31 6.81 -20.75
C GLU A 247 12.32 6.24 -19.76
N GLU A 248 12.32 4.94 -19.62
CA GLU A 248 13.29 4.18 -18.85
C GLU A 248 14.18 3.42 -19.82
N ASP A 249 15.47 3.61 -19.75
CA ASP A 249 16.45 2.84 -20.50
C ASP A 249 17.39 2.07 -19.55
N ASP A 250 17.68 0.83 -19.90
CA ASP A 250 18.71 0.03 -19.25
C ASP A 250 19.97 0.06 -20.10
N SER A 251 20.98 0.78 -19.62
CA SER A 251 22.24 0.96 -20.37
C SER A 251 23.06 -0.32 -20.60
N LEU A 252 22.70 -1.44 -19.98
CA LEU A 252 23.36 -2.73 -20.22
C LEU A 252 22.63 -3.59 -21.25
N SER A 253 21.30 -3.54 -21.28
CA SER A 253 20.49 -4.31 -22.25
C SER A 253 20.15 -3.55 -23.53
N GLU A 254 20.46 -2.24 -23.58
CA GLU A 254 20.17 -1.29 -24.66
C GLU A 254 18.68 -1.22 -25.04
N GLY A 255 17.81 -1.90 -24.32
CA GLY A 255 16.36 -1.81 -24.48
C GLY A 255 15.78 -0.62 -23.72
N LYS A 256 14.56 -0.20 -24.09
CA LYS A 256 13.87 0.86 -23.36
C LYS A 256 12.39 0.57 -23.15
N THR A 257 11.86 1.13 -22.07
CA THR A 257 10.43 1.11 -21.76
C THR A 257 9.89 2.55 -21.69
N ILE A 258 8.75 2.76 -22.29
CA ILE A 258 8.06 4.05 -22.27
C ILE A 258 6.77 3.88 -21.47
N TYR A 259 6.64 4.68 -20.43
CA TYR A 259 5.44 4.77 -19.59
C TYR A 259 4.65 6.03 -19.91
N ARG A 260 3.32 5.90 -19.98
CA ARG A 260 2.40 7.03 -20.05
C ARG A 260 1.40 6.96 -18.92
N TYR A 261 1.13 8.09 -18.30
CA TYR A 261 0.28 8.20 -17.13
C TYR A 261 -0.92 9.11 -17.39
N ASN A 262 -2.03 8.81 -16.72
CA ASN A 262 -3.18 9.71 -16.65
C ASN A 262 -2.81 11.00 -15.91
N SER A 263 -3.33 12.13 -16.38
CA SER A 263 -2.89 13.45 -15.93
C SER A 263 -3.95 14.52 -16.16
N LEU A 264 -3.61 15.76 -15.85
CA LEU A 264 -4.42 16.94 -16.18
C LEU A 264 -4.73 17.02 -17.68
N SER A 265 -3.73 16.78 -18.51
CA SER A 265 -3.89 16.78 -19.98
C SER A 265 -4.82 15.68 -20.51
N SER A 266 -5.01 14.60 -19.76
CA SER A 266 -6.00 13.56 -20.07
C SER A 266 -7.39 13.83 -19.45
N GLY A 267 -7.65 15.06 -18.99
CA GLY A 267 -8.95 15.48 -18.47
C GLY A 267 -9.17 15.20 -16.98
N LYS A 268 -8.14 14.73 -16.25
CA LYS A 268 -8.25 14.42 -14.82
C LYS A 268 -8.04 15.67 -13.95
N LYS A 269 -8.88 16.70 -14.17
CA LYS A 269 -8.85 17.98 -13.45
C LYS A 269 -9.70 17.92 -12.18
N ASP A 270 -9.45 18.85 -11.27
CA ASP A 270 -10.27 19.02 -10.07
C ASP A 270 -11.68 19.47 -10.42
N GLN A 271 -12.65 19.16 -9.59
CA GLN A 271 -14.03 19.50 -9.80
C GLN A 271 -14.42 20.69 -8.94
N LYS A 272 -14.99 21.72 -9.54
CA LYS A 272 -15.60 22.80 -8.79
C LYS A 272 -16.80 22.25 -8.02
N PHE A 273 -16.82 22.54 -6.71
CA PHE A 273 -17.93 22.17 -5.86
C PHE A 273 -18.77 23.42 -5.59
N ASP A 274 -20.00 23.40 -6.05
CA ASP A 274 -20.90 24.54 -5.98
C ASP A 274 -21.98 24.26 -4.93
N PHE A 275 -21.95 25.03 -3.84
CA PHE A 275 -23.06 25.08 -2.91
C PHE A 275 -23.94 26.29 -3.24
N SER A 276 -25.19 26.04 -3.56
CA SER A 276 -26.15 27.05 -3.99
C SER A 276 -26.52 28.08 -2.92
N PHE A 277 -26.17 27.82 -1.65
CA PHE A 277 -26.44 28.73 -0.53
C PHE A 277 -25.26 29.64 -0.14
N LEU A 278 -24.11 29.48 -0.78
CA LEU A 278 -22.98 30.39 -0.61
C LEU A 278 -22.91 31.36 -1.78
N ASP A 279 -22.73 32.64 -1.50
CA ASP A 279 -22.51 33.63 -2.56
C ASP A 279 -21.20 33.30 -3.30
N THR A 280 -21.36 32.67 -4.48
CA THR A 280 -20.23 32.26 -5.33
C THR A 280 -19.75 33.37 -6.23
N SER A 281 -20.43 34.51 -6.27
CA SER A 281 -20.09 35.67 -7.10
C SER A 281 -18.85 36.40 -6.62
N GLN A 282 -18.53 36.27 -5.32
CA GLN A 282 -17.37 36.90 -4.72
C GLN A 282 -16.15 35.97 -4.69
N PRO A 283 -14.95 36.46 -4.97
CA PRO A 283 -13.73 35.70 -4.78
C PRO A 283 -13.61 35.32 -3.28
N SER A 284 -13.52 34.04 -2.99
CA SER A 284 -13.41 33.53 -1.62
C SER A 284 -11.97 33.05 -1.35
N PRO A 285 -11.41 33.30 -0.16
CA PRO A 285 -10.14 32.74 0.26
C PRO A 285 -10.23 31.24 0.63
N ILE A 286 -11.40 30.64 0.48
CA ILE A 286 -11.65 29.24 0.78
C ILE A 286 -11.53 28.44 -0.52
N ASP A 287 -10.85 27.32 -0.45
CA ASP A 287 -10.78 26.38 -1.57
C ASP A 287 -12.17 25.80 -1.85
N LYS A 288 -12.65 25.94 -3.08
CA LYS A 288 -13.97 25.49 -3.56
C LYS A 288 -13.89 24.21 -4.41
N PHE A 289 -12.73 23.58 -4.50
CA PHE A 289 -12.53 22.45 -5.40
C PHE A 289 -12.47 21.12 -4.67
N THR A 290 -13.14 20.15 -5.25
CA THR A 290 -12.97 18.74 -4.93
C THR A 290 -11.80 18.21 -5.74
N GLU A 291 -10.80 17.73 -5.05
CA GLU A 291 -9.59 17.23 -5.66
C GLU A 291 -9.82 15.86 -6.30
N LYS A 292 -9.28 15.67 -7.52
CA LYS A 292 -9.27 14.40 -8.25
C LYS A 292 -7.86 13.83 -8.43
N GLY A 293 -6.94 14.11 -7.51
CA GLY A 293 -5.55 13.67 -7.55
C GLY A 293 -5.38 12.14 -7.66
N PHE A 294 -6.30 11.37 -7.08
CA PHE A 294 -6.30 9.91 -7.15
C PHE A 294 -6.44 9.34 -8.59
N GLN A 295 -6.87 10.12 -9.57
CA GLN A 295 -6.93 9.73 -10.98
C GLN A 295 -5.63 10.03 -11.74
N ARG A 296 -4.76 10.85 -11.17
CA ARG A 296 -3.48 11.25 -11.76
C ARG A 296 -2.38 10.28 -11.36
N GLY A 297 -1.43 10.02 -12.25
CA GLY A 297 -0.35 9.08 -12.01
C GLY A 297 -0.72 7.60 -12.22
N LEU A 298 -1.99 7.28 -12.54
CA LEU A 298 -2.35 5.93 -12.96
C LEU A 298 -1.73 5.64 -14.32
N ILE A 299 -1.11 4.47 -14.45
CA ILE A 299 -0.48 4.05 -15.70
C ILE A 299 -1.53 3.85 -16.78
N ALA A 300 -1.35 4.48 -17.93
CA ALA A 300 -2.27 4.37 -19.05
C ALA A 300 -1.75 3.43 -20.15
N ASN A 301 -0.42 3.43 -20.34
CA ASN A 301 0.23 2.59 -21.36
C ASN A 301 1.71 2.37 -21.05
N GLU A 302 2.19 1.17 -21.35
CA GLU A 302 3.60 0.79 -21.38
C GLU A 302 3.97 0.33 -22.79
N LYS A 303 5.17 0.69 -23.24
CA LYS A 303 5.74 0.22 -24.51
C LYS A 303 7.17 -0.20 -24.31
N TYR A 304 7.47 -1.41 -24.73
CA TYR A 304 8.78 -2.04 -24.61
C TYR A 304 9.44 -2.10 -25.98
N TYR A 305 10.66 -1.63 -26.06
CA TYR A 305 11.47 -1.62 -27.27
C TYR A 305 12.74 -2.43 -27.08
N ASP A 306 13.14 -3.15 -28.12
CA ASP A 306 14.42 -3.84 -28.15
C ASP A 306 15.60 -2.87 -28.37
N ALA A 307 16.84 -3.39 -28.35
CA ALA A 307 18.06 -2.61 -28.61
C ALA A 307 18.10 -1.96 -30.00
N LYS A 308 17.34 -2.47 -30.97
CA LYS A 308 17.24 -1.92 -32.33
C LYS A 308 16.15 -0.84 -32.45
N GLY A 309 15.42 -0.58 -31.38
CA GLY A 309 14.31 0.38 -31.35
C GLY A 309 12.99 -0.17 -31.90
N ASN A 310 12.87 -1.49 -32.12
CA ASN A 310 11.61 -2.09 -32.53
C ASN A 310 10.68 -2.25 -31.33
N LEU A 311 9.40 -1.93 -31.53
CA LEU A 311 8.37 -2.19 -30.51
C LEU A 311 8.12 -3.69 -30.42
N VAL A 312 8.43 -4.28 -29.24
CA VAL A 312 8.25 -5.72 -28.99
C VAL A 312 7.02 -6.03 -28.15
N LYS A 313 6.58 -5.06 -27.32
CA LYS A 313 5.40 -5.23 -26.48
C LYS A 313 4.74 -3.89 -26.18
N SER A 314 3.39 -3.88 -26.10
CA SER A 314 2.63 -2.73 -25.64
C SER A 314 1.50 -3.19 -24.71
N ILE A 315 1.38 -2.56 -23.55
CA ILE A 315 0.31 -2.84 -22.58
C ILE A 315 -0.49 -1.56 -22.40
N GLY A 316 -1.80 -1.64 -22.62
CA GLY A 316 -2.75 -0.56 -22.34
C GLY A 316 -3.59 -0.87 -21.13
N TYR A 317 -3.91 0.14 -20.32
CA TYR A 317 -4.69 0.03 -19.10
C TYR A 317 -5.91 0.94 -19.14
N ARG A 318 -7.04 0.41 -18.68
CA ARG A 318 -8.27 1.19 -18.45
C ARG A 318 -8.74 1.01 -17.03
N TYR A 319 -9.32 2.06 -16.49
CA TYR A 319 -9.82 2.10 -15.12
C TYR A 319 -11.28 2.47 -15.11
N ASP A 320 -11.99 1.95 -14.11
CA ASP A 320 -13.37 2.30 -13.84
C ASP A 320 -13.50 3.80 -13.57
N ASP A 321 -14.53 4.41 -14.14
CA ASP A 321 -14.87 5.78 -13.81
C ASP A 321 -15.28 5.83 -12.34
N VAL A 322 -14.73 6.83 -11.66
CA VAL A 322 -14.90 6.99 -10.23
C VAL A 322 -16.35 7.29 -9.95
N ASN A 323 -16.98 6.46 -9.14
CA ASN A 323 -18.21 6.84 -8.48
C ASN A 323 -17.88 7.94 -7.45
N GLU A 324 -18.31 9.18 -7.74
CA GLU A 324 -18.12 10.36 -6.88
C GLU A 324 -18.99 10.30 -5.60
N ASP A 325 -19.72 9.21 -5.39
CA ASP A 325 -20.60 9.02 -4.23
C ASP A 325 -19.84 8.68 -2.97
N ASN A 326 -18.55 8.26 -3.08
CA ASN A 326 -17.71 7.99 -1.92
C ASN A 326 -16.94 9.25 -1.51
N TYR A 327 -17.52 10.06 -0.64
CA TYR A 327 -16.89 11.26 -0.13
C TYR A 327 -17.28 11.56 1.32
N ILE A 328 -16.47 12.38 1.96
CA ILE A 328 -16.80 13.05 3.21
C ILE A 328 -16.80 14.56 2.99
N TYR A 329 -17.65 15.27 3.71
CA TYR A 329 -17.61 16.71 3.74
C TYR A 329 -16.54 17.17 4.72
N THR A 330 -15.77 18.16 4.32
CA THR A 330 -14.91 18.92 5.22
C THR A 330 -15.34 20.38 5.24
N SER A 331 -15.29 20.99 6.39
CA SER A 331 -15.66 22.39 6.58
C SER A 331 -14.45 23.18 7.10
N ASN A 332 -14.21 24.33 6.49
CA ASN A 332 -13.22 25.30 6.93
C ASN A 332 -13.93 26.55 7.41
N PHE A 333 -13.67 26.94 8.64
CA PHE A 333 -14.22 28.16 9.22
C PHE A 333 -13.10 29.09 9.65
N SER A 334 -13.28 30.38 9.40
CA SER A 334 -12.43 31.46 9.90
C SER A 334 -13.30 32.54 10.47
N THR A 335 -12.98 32.97 11.68
CA THR A 335 -13.65 34.09 12.36
C THR A 335 -12.69 35.27 12.37
N TYR A 336 -13.17 36.42 11.92
CA TYR A 336 -12.45 37.68 11.94
C TYR A 336 -13.04 38.59 12.98
N TYR A 337 -12.19 39.14 13.81
CA TYR A 337 -12.58 40.10 14.86
C TYR A 337 -12.15 41.49 14.45
N GLY A 338 -13.08 42.40 14.33
CA GLY A 338 -12.79 43.81 14.07
C GLY A 338 -12.11 44.49 15.25
N LYS A 339 -11.03 45.23 15.00
CA LYS A 339 -10.25 45.91 16.05
C LYS A 339 -11.03 47.00 16.81
N PHE A 340 -12.13 47.51 16.23
CA PHE A 340 -12.76 48.73 16.71
C PHE A 340 -14.24 48.61 17.06
N SER A 341 -14.91 47.52 16.75
CA SER A 341 -16.31 47.33 17.12
C SER A 341 -16.71 45.85 16.95
N ALA A 342 -17.60 45.38 17.83
CA ALA A 342 -18.19 44.03 17.74
C ALA A 342 -19.01 43.85 16.45
N ALA A 343 -19.51 44.93 15.87
CA ALA A 343 -20.24 44.92 14.59
C ALA A 343 -19.38 44.53 13.38
N ASN A 344 -18.07 44.56 13.52
CA ASN A 344 -17.12 44.18 12.46
C ASN A 344 -16.61 42.75 12.60
N ASN A 345 -17.16 41.97 13.51
CA ASN A 345 -16.86 40.55 13.63
C ASN A 345 -17.70 39.77 12.60
N PHE A 346 -17.07 38.91 11.88
CA PHE A 346 -17.78 38.00 10.99
C PHE A 346 -17.05 36.66 10.93
N SER A 347 -17.83 35.65 10.67
CA SER A 347 -17.32 34.30 10.43
C SER A 347 -17.59 33.93 8.96
N MET A 348 -16.61 33.31 8.35
CA MET A 348 -16.74 32.77 7.00
C MET A 348 -16.38 31.30 7.02
N GLY A 349 -17.09 30.53 6.23
CA GLY A 349 -16.86 29.11 6.11
C GLY A 349 -17.03 28.63 4.68
N GLY A 350 -16.45 27.50 4.41
CA GLY A 350 -16.63 26.76 3.17
C GLY A 350 -16.72 25.29 3.47
N ILE A 351 -17.45 24.58 2.62
CA ILE A 351 -17.55 23.13 2.67
C ILE A 351 -16.99 22.60 1.35
N THR A 352 -16.13 21.62 1.45
CA THR A 352 -15.59 20.89 0.30
C THR A 352 -15.79 19.39 0.48
N ARG A 353 -15.65 18.62 -0.58
CA ARG A 353 -15.66 17.16 -0.51
C ARG A 353 -14.25 16.61 -0.58
N ILE A 354 -13.96 15.64 0.26
CA ILE A 354 -12.79 14.78 0.11
C ILE A 354 -13.30 13.46 -0.46
N LEU A 355 -12.89 13.14 -1.68
CA LEU A 355 -13.23 11.89 -2.34
C LEU A 355 -12.31 10.78 -1.83
N TYR A 356 -12.85 9.59 -1.54
CA TYR A 356 -12.10 8.38 -1.23
C TYR A 356 -12.49 7.23 -2.16
N PRO A 357 -12.31 7.39 -3.46
CA PRO A 357 -12.77 6.45 -4.45
C PRO A 357 -11.93 5.17 -4.43
N LYS A 358 -12.57 4.06 -4.76
CA LYS A 358 -11.91 2.79 -5.03
C LYS A 358 -11.76 2.61 -6.53
N ILE A 359 -10.65 3.11 -7.09
CA ILE A 359 -10.35 2.90 -8.50
C ILE A 359 -10.09 1.42 -8.75
N LYS A 360 -10.73 0.88 -9.75
CA LYS A 360 -10.55 -0.49 -10.21
C LYS A 360 -10.04 -0.50 -11.65
N MET A 361 -9.02 -1.30 -11.90
CA MET A 361 -8.55 -1.57 -13.26
C MET A 361 -9.56 -2.47 -13.95
N THR A 362 -10.11 -2.02 -15.07
CA THR A 362 -11.18 -2.72 -15.82
C THR A 362 -10.69 -3.44 -17.05
N GLU A 363 -9.60 -3.00 -17.66
CA GLU A 363 -9.06 -3.66 -18.85
C GLU A 363 -7.54 -3.55 -18.91
N ILE A 364 -6.90 -4.65 -19.31
CA ILE A 364 -5.49 -4.71 -19.70
C ILE A 364 -5.46 -5.27 -21.14
N SER A 365 -4.90 -4.50 -22.05
CA SER A 365 -4.67 -4.91 -23.44
C SER A 365 -3.18 -5.14 -23.66
N ASP A 366 -2.75 -6.38 -23.72
CA ASP A 366 -1.36 -6.80 -23.91
C ASP A 366 -1.15 -7.19 -25.37
N THR A 367 -0.26 -6.50 -26.05
CA THR A 367 0.08 -6.76 -27.46
C THR A 367 1.57 -7.07 -27.57
N THR A 368 1.90 -8.27 -28.02
CA THR A 368 3.27 -8.69 -28.33
C THR A 368 3.47 -8.68 -29.85
N PHE A 369 4.62 -8.18 -30.29
CA PHE A 369 4.99 -8.05 -31.69
C PHE A 369 6.13 -9.00 -32.04
N SER A 370 6.02 -9.69 -33.17
CA SER A 370 7.08 -10.54 -33.75
C SER A 370 7.16 -10.26 -35.25
N GLY A 371 8.04 -9.36 -35.65
CA GLY A 371 8.08 -8.82 -37.00
C GLY A 371 6.75 -8.13 -37.36
N SER A 372 6.12 -8.55 -38.44
CA SER A 372 4.80 -8.05 -38.89
C SER A 372 3.61 -8.67 -38.13
N GLN A 373 3.83 -9.73 -37.39
CA GLN A 373 2.77 -10.42 -36.65
C GLN A 373 2.56 -9.76 -35.28
N LYS A 374 1.30 -9.73 -34.83
CA LYS A 374 0.94 -9.27 -33.49
C LYS A 374 0.01 -10.27 -32.81
N MET A 375 0.27 -10.57 -31.57
CA MET A 375 -0.60 -11.31 -30.69
C MET A 375 -1.21 -10.37 -29.67
N ILE A 376 -2.53 -10.34 -29.57
CA ILE A 376 -3.26 -9.47 -28.66
C ILE A 376 -3.99 -10.33 -27.64
N THR A 377 -3.75 -10.04 -26.37
CA THR A 377 -4.52 -10.61 -25.25
C THR A 377 -5.21 -9.47 -24.52
N ILE A 378 -6.53 -9.53 -24.43
CA ILE A 378 -7.32 -8.55 -23.69
C ILE A 378 -7.88 -9.23 -22.46
N ARG A 379 -7.54 -8.69 -21.28
CA ARG A 379 -8.10 -9.09 -19.99
C ARG A 379 -9.05 -8.00 -19.53
N LYS A 380 -10.30 -8.37 -19.28
CA LYS A 380 -11.31 -7.43 -18.75
C LYS A 380 -11.78 -7.89 -17.39
N LYS A 381 -12.05 -6.91 -16.53
CA LYS A 381 -12.65 -7.09 -15.22
C LYS A 381 -13.91 -6.26 -15.14
N GLU A 382 -15.01 -6.91 -14.83
CA GLU A 382 -16.29 -6.26 -14.60
C GLU A 382 -16.60 -6.31 -13.11
N TYR A 383 -17.15 -5.23 -12.58
CA TYR A 383 -17.48 -5.11 -11.17
C TYR A 383 -18.97 -4.84 -11.00
N LYS A 384 -19.57 -5.45 -9.99
CA LYS A 384 -20.92 -5.12 -9.54
C LYS A 384 -20.85 -4.38 -8.21
N THR A 385 -21.79 -3.48 -7.99
CA THR A 385 -21.95 -2.83 -6.69
C THR A 385 -22.80 -3.73 -5.80
N ALA A 386 -22.29 -4.07 -4.63
CA ALA A 386 -23.03 -4.74 -3.57
C ALA A 386 -23.22 -3.77 -2.41
N ARG A 387 -24.42 -3.72 -1.85
CA ARG A 387 -24.76 -2.92 -0.68
C ARG A 387 -24.64 -3.80 0.56
N ILE A 388 -23.75 -3.44 1.48
CA ILE A 388 -23.38 -4.25 2.62
C ILE A 388 -23.75 -3.51 3.90
N GLN A 389 -24.38 -4.20 4.84
CA GLN A 389 -24.71 -3.66 6.15
C GLN A 389 -23.51 -3.85 7.11
N MET A 390 -22.95 -2.74 7.60
CA MET A 390 -21.72 -2.71 8.39
C MET A 390 -21.92 -3.02 9.88
N SER A 391 -23.15 -2.97 10.40
CA SER A 391 -23.42 -3.16 11.83
C SER A 391 -24.89 -3.47 12.08
N ASN A 392 -25.15 -4.32 13.06
CA ASN A 392 -26.52 -4.58 13.55
C ASN A 392 -27.13 -3.38 14.28
N SER A 393 -26.30 -2.63 15.02
CA SER A 393 -26.76 -1.54 15.90
C SER A 393 -27.08 -0.26 15.13
N TYR A 394 -26.32 -0.01 14.06
CA TYR A 394 -26.51 1.13 13.18
C TYR A 394 -26.67 0.60 11.77
N LYS A 395 -27.84 0.59 11.21
CA LYS A 395 -28.12 0.13 9.82
C LYS A 395 -27.33 0.92 8.77
N HIS A 396 -26.01 0.96 8.95
CA HIS A 396 -25.12 1.69 8.07
C HIS A 396 -24.82 0.81 6.85
N LEU A 397 -25.34 1.21 5.71
CA LEU A 397 -25.16 0.53 4.44
C LEU A 397 -23.95 1.15 3.72
N VAL A 398 -23.06 0.31 3.25
CA VAL A 398 -21.88 0.73 2.45
C VAL A 398 -21.93 0.03 1.10
N ASP A 399 -21.77 0.80 0.04
CA ASP A 399 -21.66 0.25 -1.30
C ASP A 399 -20.22 -0.21 -1.57
N VAL A 400 -20.05 -1.47 -1.91
CA VAL A 400 -18.76 -2.10 -2.21
C VAL A 400 -18.78 -2.64 -3.63
N LYS A 401 -17.71 -2.39 -4.39
CA LYS A 401 -17.55 -2.97 -5.72
C LYS A 401 -16.87 -4.33 -5.64
N LEU A 402 -17.59 -5.37 -6.02
CA LEU A 402 -17.12 -6.75 -6.08
C LEU A 402 -16.81 -7.14 -7.52
N LEU A 403 -15.75 -7.89 -7.73
CA LEU A 403 -15.41 -8.44 -9.03
C LEU A 403 -16.47 -9.45 -9.47
N SER A 404 -17.21 -9.16 -10.53
CA SER A 404 -18.30 -10.03 -11.01
C SER A 404 -17.88 -10.94 -12.17
N LYS A 405 -16.93 -10.48 -12.98
CA LYS A 405 -16.48 -11.24 -14.15
C LYS A 405 -15.04 -10.89 -14.51
N GLU A 406 -14.26 -11.88 -14.84
CA GLU A 406 -13.01 -11.73 -15.58
C GLU A 406 -13.14 -12.40 -16.95
N SER A 407 -12.60 -11.77 -17.97
CA SER A 407 -12.50 -12.39 -19.29
C SER A 407 -11.12 -12.19 -19.86
N VAL A 408 -10.63 -13.23 -20.53
CA VAL A 408 -9.36 -13.21 -21.29
C VAL A 408 -9.69 -13.56 -22.72
N LYS A 409 -9.42 -12.65 -23.63
CA LYS A 409 -9.62 -12.83 -25.06
C LYS A 409 -8.28 -12.81 -25.79
N ASN A 410 -7.97 -13.92 -26.42
CA ASN A 410 -6.85 -14.09 -27.35
C ASN A 410 -7.37 -14.81 -28.61
N SER A 411 -6.81 -15.94 -29.00
CA SER A 411 -7.37 -16.84 -30.04
C SER A 411 -8.65 -17.55 -29.56
N MET A 412 -8.81 -17.73 -28.25
CA MET A 412 -10.01 -18.24 -27.59
C MET A 412 -10.50 -17.18 -26.60
N SER A 413 -11.78 -17.27 -26.19
CA SER A 413 -12.34 -16.44 -25.14
C SER A 413 -12.57 -17.30 -23.89
N GLU A 414 -11.90 -16.95 -22.81
CA GLU A 414 -12.11 -17.55 -21.50
C GLU A 414 -12.81 -16.52 -20.61
N GLU A 415 -13.83 -16.96 -19.88
CA GLU A 415 -14.54 -16.11 -18.93
C GLU A 415 -14.66 -16.81 -17.59
N ILE A 416 -14.41 -16.06 -16.52
CA ILE A 416 -14.61 -16.46 -15.13
C ILE A 416 -15.67 -15.55 -14.54
N VAL A 417 -16.77 -16.12 -14.08
CA VAL A 417 -17.91 -15.40 -13.50
C VAL A 417 -17.94 -15.68 -12.00
N TYR A 418 -17.95 -14.62 -11.19
CA TYR A 418 -17.94 -14.69 -9.74
C TYR A 418 -19.35 -14.46 -9.21
N GLU A 419 -19.83 -15.34 -8.37
CA GLU A 419 -21.09 -15.22 -7.67
C GLU A 419 -20.84 -14.88 -6.20
N TYR A 420 -21.69 -14.04 -5.65
CA TYR A 420 -21.60 -13.59 -4.26
C TYR A 420 -22.95 -13.75 -3.59
N PRO A 421 -23.00 -13.84 -2.25
CA PRO A 421 -24.25 -13.81 -1.50
C PRO A 421 -25.02 -12.51 -1.79
N ASP A 422 -26.32 -12.54 -1.60
CA ASP A 422 -27.11 -11.30 -1.53
C ASP A 422 -26.95 -10.70 -0.13
N TYR A 423 -26.07 -9.69 -0.04
CA TYR A 423 -25.75 -9.01 1.21
C TYR A 423 -26.91 -8.16 1.78
N THR A 424 -27.95 -7.91 1.00
CA THR A 424 -29.12 -7.13 1.42
C THR A 424 -30.28 -7.99 1.82
N ALA A 425 -30.27 -9.27 1.45
CA ALA A 425 -31.35 -10.19 1.76
C ALA A 425 -31.37 -10.51 3.25
N ALA A 426 -32.55 -10.60 3.82
CA ALA A 426 -32.77 -11.16 5.15
C ALA A 426 -32.53 -12.69 5.18
N SER A 427 -31.92 -13.23 4.12
CA SER A 427 -31.49 -14.61 4.09
C SER A 427 -30.30 -14.81 5.04
N PRO A 428 -30.23 -15.92 5.73
CA PRO A 428 -29.12 -16.22 6.65
C PRO A 428 -27.74 -15.97 6.04
N ASN A 429 -27.50 -16.42 4.82
CA ASN A 429 -26.21 -16.29 4.15
C ASN A 429 -25.85 -14.84 3.80
N GLY A 430 -26.82 -14.03 3.33
CA GLY A 430 -26.57 -12.62 2.97
C GLY A 430 -26.30 -11.75 4.19
N TYR A 431 -27.09 -11.95 5.24
CA TYR A 431 -26.98 -11.17 6.47
C TYR A 431 -25.67 -11.44 7.22
N GLN A 432 -25.29 -12.71 7.36
CA GLN A 432 -24.05 -13.08 8.06
C GLN A 432 -22.81 -12.69 7.27
N ALA A 433 -22.79 -12.88 5.95
CA ALA A 433 -21.67 -12.44 5.12
C ALA A 433 -21.47 -10.91 5.21
N SER A 434 -22.56 -10.15 5.28
CA SER A 434 -22.53 -8.70 5.49
C SER A 434 -21.91 -8.32 6.84
N LEU A 435 -22.28 -9.00 7.91
CA LEU A 435 -21.79 -8.71 9.26
C LEU A 435 -20.29 -8.98 9.45
N TYR A 436 -19.79 -10.05 8.84
CA TYR A 436 -18.39 -10.47 8.98
C TYR A 436 -17.51 -10.00 7.83
N PHE A 437 -18.04 -9.17 6.91
CA PHE A 437 -17.29 -8.64 5.75
C PHE A 437 -16.65 -9.72 4.87
N ASP A 438 -17.26 -10.89 4.81
CA ASP A 438 -16.80 -11.91 3.87
C ASP A 438 -17.17 -11.49 2.44
N LEU A 439 -16.18 -10.95 1.75
CA LEU A 439 -16.27 -10.49 0.36
C LEU A 439 -15.82 -11.56 -0.63
N SER A 440 -15.60 -12.79 -0.17
CA SER A 440 -15.22 -13.91 -1.03
C SER A 440 -16.39 -14.38 -1.88
N PRO A 441 -16.16 -14.77 -3.14
CA PRO A 441 -17.21 -15.32 -3.97
C PRO A 441 -17.66 -16.70 -3.43
N THR A 442 -18.96 -16.94 -3.44
CA THR A 442 -19.55 -18.26 -3.10
C THR A 442 -19.52 -19.23 -4.26
N GLY A 443 -19.36 -18.73 -5.49
CA GLY A 443 -19.26 -19.54 -6.69
C GLY A 443 -18.40 -18.91 -7.76
N VAL A 444 -17.71 -19.76 -8.54
CA VAL A 444 -16.85 -19.36 -9.65
C VAL A 444 -17.17 -20.23 -10.86
N GLY A 445 -17.79 -19.64 -11.88
CA GLY A 445 -18.14 -20.29 -13.12
C GLY A 445 -17.09 -20.07 -14.20
N HIS A 446 -16.73 -21.11 -14.95
CA HIS A 446 -15.76 -21.08 -16.04
C HIS A 446 -16.45 -21.32 -17.38
N TYR A 447 -16.19 -20.46 -18.35
CA TYR A 447 -16.76 -20.50 -19.69
C TYR A 447 -15.64 -20.42 -20.73
N ILE A 448 -15.80 -21.14 -21.83
CA ILE A 448 -14.89 -21.10 -22.98
C ILE A 448 -15.71 -20.79 -24.23
N ASN A 449 -15.33 -19.74 -24.94
CA ASN A 449 -16.06 -19.23 -26.12
C ASN A 449 -17.57 -19.05 -25.86
N GLY A 450 -17.92 -18.55 -24.66
CA GLY A 450 -19.29 -18.34 -24.22
C GLY A 450 -20.04 -19.60 -23.80
N THR A 451 -19.43 -20.78 -23.92
CA THR A 451 -20.02 -22.05 -23.50
C THR A 451 -19.62 -22.35 -22.07
N PHE A 452 -20.62 -22.68 -21.22
CA PHE A 452 -20.38 -23.09 -19.85
C PHE A 452 -19.54 -24.37 -19.78
N GLY A 453 -18.43 -24.32 -19.11
CA GLY A 453 -17.55 -25.47 -18.87
C GLY A 453 -17.85 -26.14 -17.53
N TYR A 454 -17.61 -25.42 -16.46
CA TYR A 454 -17.87 -25.88 -15.10
C TYR A 454 -18.02 -24.70 -14.14
N LYS A 455 -18.57 -24.99 -12.95
CA LYS A 455 -18.68 -24.05 -11.84
C LYS A 455 -18.20 -24.72 -10.56
N GLU A 456 -17.33 -24.06 -9.84
CA GLU A 456 -16.96 -24.40 -8.46
C GLU A 456 -17.72 -23.49 -7.50
N TYR A 457 -18.33 -24.05 -6.44
CA TYR A 457 -19.09 -23.27 -5.49
C TYR A 457 -19.09 -23.90 -4.10
N SER A 458 -19.30 -23.06 -3.09
CA SER A 458 -19.42 -23.48 -1.70
C SER A 458 -20.86 -23.44 -1.24
N VAL A 459 -21.27 -24.46 -0.50
CA VAL A 459 -22.54 -24.51 0.21
C VAL A 459 -22.25 -24.26 1.68
N PHE A 460 -22.98 -23.37 2.30
CA PHE A 460 -22.83 -22.98 3.70
C PHE A 460 -23.91 -23.59 4.57
N LYS A 461 -23.59 -23.83 5.84
CA LYS A 461 -24.55 -24.24 6.87
C LYS A 461 -24.44 -23.33 8.09
N GLU A 462 -25.51 -23.28 8.86
CA GLU A 462 -25.51 -22.64 10.17
C GLU A 462 -24.63 -23.39 11.15
N PHE A 463 -23.88 -22.64 11.94
CA PHE A 463 -23.05 -23.13 13.02
C PHE A 463 -23.31 -22.30 14.28
N SER A 464 -23.84 -22.98 15.32
CA SER A 464 -24.13 -22.32 16.59
C SER A 464 -22.89 -22.24 17.45
N ARG A 465 -22.38 -21.02 17.64
CA ARG A 465 -21.28 -20.75 18.55
C ARG A 465 -21.78 -20.67 19.97
N GLN A 466 -21.40 -21.61 20.83
CA GLN A 466 -21.65 -21.49 22.28
C GLN A 466 -20.61 -20.55 22.90
N THR A 467 -20.91 -19.27 22.93
CA THR A 467 -20.15 -18.32 23.75
C THR A 467 -20.73 -18.30 25.15
N ASN A 468 -19.87 -18.43 26.18
CA ASN A 468 -20.19 -18.46 27.60
C ASN A 468 -21.53 -17.82 27.99
N LYS A 469 -22.47 -18.67 28.38
CA LYS A 469 -23.69 -18.47 29.16
C LYS A 469 -24.69 -17.33 28.84
N MET A 470 -24.44 -16.37 27.96
CA MET A 470 -25.41 -15.29 27.70
C MET A 470 -25.64 -14.87 26.25
N HIS A 471 -24.82 -15.26 25.29
CA HIS A 471 -25.05 -14.93 23.88
C HIS A 471 -24.71 -16.12 22.99
N SER A 472 -25.72 -16.71 22.36
CA SER A 472 -25.53 -17.63 21.23
C SER A 472 -25.43 -16.75 19.97
N SER A 473 -24.27 -16.72 19.29
CA SER A 473 -24.16 -16.20 17.94
C SER A 473 -24.27 -17.38 16.97
N THR A 474 -25.00 -17.19 15.90
CA THR A 474 -25.07 -18.14 14.79
C THR A 474 -24.16 -17.67 13.69
N ASP A 475 -23.16 -18.46 13.35
CA ASP A 475 -22.23 -18.21 12.25
C ASP A 475 -22.56 -19.12 11.06
N TYR A 476 -22.07 -18.77 9.88
CA TYR A 476 -22.19 -19.58 8.68
C TYR A 476 -20.83 -20.06 8.25
N VAL A 477 -20.66 -21.37 8.17
CA VAL A 477 -19.40 -22.01 7.77
C VAL A 477 -19.58 -22.80 6.48
N PRO A 478 -18.55 -22.92 5.63
CA PRO A 478 -18.58 -23.80 4.46
C PRO A 478 -18.94 -25.24 4.88
N TYR A 479 -19.87 -25.85 4.16
CA TYR A 479 -20.24 -27.25 4.39
C TYR A 479 -19.80 -28.16 3.26
N LEU A 480 -19.98 -27.72 2.01
CA LEU A 480 -19.55 -28.46 0.82
C LEU A 480 -18.79 -27.52 -0.12
N SER A 481 -17.78 -28.05 -0.77
CA SER A 481 -17.22 -27.46 -1.99
C SER A 481 -17.57 -28.40 -3.15
N CYS A 482 -18.27 -27.87 -4.12
CA CYS A 482 -18.85 -28.63 -5.22
C CYS A 482 -18.32 -28.14 -6.57
N LYS A 483 -18.26 -29.05 -7.53
CA LYS A 483 -18.00 -28.74 -8.94
C LYS A 483 -19.15 -29.23 -9.79
N GLN A 484 -19.80 -28.32 -10.49
CA GLN A 484 -20.85 -28.61 -11.46
C GLN A 484 -20.28 -28.54 -12.86
N TYR A 485 -20.49 -29.60 -13.63
CA TYR A 485 -20.03 -29.70 -15.03
C TYR A 485 -21.15 -29.29 -16.01
N SER A 486 -20.77 -29.05 -17.25
CA SER A 486 -21.67 -28.65 -18.34
C SER A 486 -22.82 -29.63 -18.62
N ASN A 487 -22.65 -30.91 -18.33
CA ASN A 487 -23.68 -31.94 -18.45
C ASN A 487 -24.65 -32.00 -17.25
N GLY A 488 -24.55 -31.06 -16.31
CA GLY A 488 -25.39 -31.00 -15.10
C GLY A 488 -24.92 -31.89 -13.95
N VAL A 489 -23.89 -32.71 -14.13
CA VAL A 489 -23.34 -33.54 -13.07
C VAL A 489 -22.69 -32.64 -12.00
N ILE A 490 -22.98 -32.91 -10.74
CA ILE A 490 -22.41 -32.21 -9.58
C ILE A 490 -21.52 -33.18 -8.80
N ASP A 491 -20.27 -32.81 -8.64
CA ASP A 491 -19.31 -33.51 -7.80
C ASP A 491 -19.08 -32.72 -6.51
N THR A 492 -19.15 -33.41 -5.38
CA THR A 492 -18.66 -32.85 -4.11
C THR A 492 -17.16 -33.08 -4.03
N LEU A 493 -16.38 -32.00 -4.10
CA LEU A 493 -14.91 -32.06 -4.02
C LEU A 493 -14.44 -32.18 -2.58
N TYR A 494 -15.01 -31.37 -1.70
CA TYR A 494 -14.74 -31.36 -0.27
C TYR A 494 -16.05 -31.31 0.51
N LYS A 495 -16.10 -32.08 1.59
CA LYS A 495 -17.15 -32.02 2.63
C LYS A 495 -16.47 -31.62 3.94
N PHE A 496 -16.75 -30.41 4.41
CA PHE A 496 -16.25 -29.90 5.67
C PHE A 496 -17.18 -30.43 6.78
N THR A 497 -16.66 -31.27 7.65
CA THR A 497 -17.48 -32.09 8.54
C THR A 497 -17.63 -31.46 9.91
N GLU A 498 -16.55 -30.94 10.48
CA GLU A 498 -16.53 -30.41 11.83
C GLU A 498 -15.75 -29.08 11.90
N TYR A 499 -16.16 -28.23 12.82
CA TYR A 499 -15.55 -26.95 13.14
C TYR A 499 -15.36 -26.82 14.65
N TYR A 500 -14.33 -26.13 15.08
CA TYR A 500 -14.15 -25.67 16.45
C TYR A 500 -15.16 -24.57 16.79
N MET A 501 -15.29 -24.25 18.08
CA MET A 501 -16.24 -23.21 18.55
C MET A 501 -15.97 -21.80 18.00
N ASP A 502 -14.77 -21.54 17.56
CA ASP A 502 -14.32 -20.28 16.92
C ASP A 502 -14.52 -20.26 15.40
N CYS A 503 -15.17 -21.28 14.84
CA CYS A 503 -15.37 -21.51 13.41
C CYS A 503 -14.11 -21.93 12.64
N THR A 504 -13.03 -22.28 13.31
CA THR A 504 -11.84 -22.85 12.67
C THR A 504 -12.15 -24.28 12.21
N LEU A 505 -11.68 -24.65 11.02
CA LEU A 505 -11.95 -25.98 10.43
C LEU A 505 -11.26 -27.08 11.23
N HIS A 506 -12.02 -28.05 11.72
CA HIS A 506 -11.50 -29.22 12.42
C HIS A 506 -11.32 -30.43 11.51
N SER A 507 -12.30 -30.70 10.64
CA SER A 507 -12.20 -31.88 9.77
C SER A 507 -12.90 -31.68 8.43
N TYR A 508 -12.36 -32.36 7.42
CA TYR A 508 -12.95 -32.41 6.08
C TYR A 508 -12.68 -33.76 5.39
N VAL A 509 -13.50 -34.07 4.41
CA VAL A 509 -13.32 -35.22 3.52
C VAL A 509 -13.18 -34.69 2.09
N LYS A 510 -12.08 -35.02 1.44
CA LYS A 510 -11.90 -34.80 0.01
C LYS A 510 -12.45 -36.01 -0.75
N LYS A 511 -13.08 -35.80 -1.90
CA LYS A 511 -13.64 -36.86 -2.75
C LYS A 511 -12.62 -37.98 -2.99
N GLY A 512 -12.99 -39.22 -2.62
CA GLY A 512 -12.14 -40.41 -2.80
C GLY A 512 -10.99 -40.55 -1.79
N GLU A 513 -10.93 -39.69 -0.78
CA GLU A 513 -9.91 -39.76 0.28
C GLU A 513 -10.55 -40.06 1.64
N LEU A 514 -9.73 -40.50 2.60
CA LEU A 514 -10.13 -40.64 3.98
C LEU A 514 -10.35 -39.24 4.61
N PRO A 515 -11.16 -39.15 5.69
CA PRO A 515 -11.30 -37.91 6.43
C PRO A 515 -9.94 -37.35 6.86
N THR A 516 -9.77 -36.04 6.74
CA THR A 516 -8.59 -35.30 7.23
C THR A 516 -9.00 -34.51 8.45
N TYR A 517 -8.26 -34.66 9.53
CA TYR A 517 -8.44 -33.99 10.81
C TYR A 517 -7.29 -33.02 11.02
N ILE A 518 -7.61 -31.82 11.51
CA ILE A 518 -6.64 -30.73 11.74
C ILE A 518 -6.74 -30.34 13.21
N VAL A 519 -5.62 -30.31 13.90
CA VAL A 519 -5.50 -29.72 15.24
C VAL A 519 -4.70 -28.42 15.10
N TRP A 520 -5.26 -27.35 15.60
CA TRP A 520 -4.66 -26.03 15.56
C TRP A 520 -3.96 -25.70 16.88
N GLY A 521 -2.93 -24.89 16.81
CA GLY A 521 -2.20 -24.35 17.94
C GLY A 521 -1.75 -22.92 17.66
N TYR A 522 -0.92 -22.34 18.55
CA TYR A 522 -0.45 -20.97 18.43
C TYR A 522 -1.59 -19.96 18.27
N ASN A 523 -2.62 -20.10 19.11
CA ASN A 523 -3.83 -19.28 19.03
C ASN A 523 -4.50 -19.39 17.64
N ASP A 524 -4.70 -20.63 17.19
CA ASP A 524 -5.33 -21.03 15.94
C ASP A 524 -4.66 -20.49 14.66
N SER A 525 -3.40 -20.07 14.80
CA SER A 525 -2.65 -19.50 13.66
C SER A 525 -1.94 -20.55 12.80
N PHE A 526 -1.60 -21.72 13.39
CA PHE A 526 -0.87 -22.77 12.68
C PHE A 526 -1.43 -24.17 12.99
N PRO A 527 -1.54 -25.07 12.00
CA PRO A 527 -1.88 -26.46 12.26
C PRO A 527 -0.72 -27.18 12.94
N ILE A 528 -0.94 -27.72 14.13
CA ILE A 528 0.05 -28.54 14.85
C ILE A 528 -0.03 -30.01 14.51
N SER A 529 -1.18 -30.47 14.00
CA SER A 529 -1.34 -31.83 13.49
C SER A 529 -2.32 -31.88 12.33
N ILE A 530 -1.97 -32.67 11.31
CA ILE A 530 -2.85 -33.01 10.19
C ILE A 530 -2.80 -34.52 10.00
N GLN A 531 -3.96 -35.18 10.07
CA GLN A 531 -4.08 -36.64 9.97
C GLN A 531 -5.13 -37.06 8.94
N LYS A 532 -4.88 -38.13 8.21
CA LYS A 532 -5.84 -38.75 7.28
C LYS A 532 -6.36 -40.06 7.85
N GLY A 533 -7.67 -40.20 8.02
CA GLY A 533 -8.31 -41.36 8.62
C GLY A 533 -8.17 -41.41 10.16
N GLY A 534 -8.75 -42.42 10.78
CA GLY A 534 -8.75 -42.59 12.24
C GLY A 534 -9.78 -41.75 12.98
N GLN A 535 -9.55 -41.58 14.26
CA GLN A 535 -10.28 -40.62 15.10
C GLN A 535 -9.48 -39.32 15.16
N ALA A 536 -10.20 -38.20 15.21
CA ALA A 536 -9.58 -36.93 15.51
C ALA A 536 -8.76 -37.02 16.80
N LEU A 537 -7.54 -36.52 16.80
CA LEU A 537 -6.85 -36.23 18.06
C LEU A 537 -7.76 -35.33 18.87
N ASN A 538 -8.01 -35.71 20.13
CA ASN A 538 -8.84 -34.86 20.99
C ASN A 538 -8.03 -33.57 21.33
N PRO A 539 -8.37 -32.42 20.81
CA PRO A 539 -7.63 -31.19 21.09
C PRO A 539 -7.66 -30.83 22.57
N TYR A 540 -8.71 -31.29 23.31
CA TYR A 540 -8.84 -31.04 24.74
C TYR A 540 -7.81 -31.78 25.60
N LEU A 541 -7.17 -32.83 25.10
CA LEU A 541 -6.07 -33.50 25.83
C LEU A 541 -4.81 -32.62 25.87
N TYR A 542 -4.67 -31.71 24.94
CA TYR A 542 -3.48 -30.82 24.81
C TYR A 542 -3.75 -29.38 25.22
N THR A 543 -5.01 -29.02 25.44
CA THR A 543 -5.45 -27.65 25.77
C THR A 543 -6.20 -27.60 27.08
N ASN A 544 -5.55 -27.98 28.19
CA ASN A 544 -6.22 -28.10 29.49
C ASN A 544 -6.80 -26.81 30.08
N ASN A 545 -6.78 -25.69 29.39
CA ASN A 545 -7.42 -24.46 29.86
C ASN A 545 -7.83 -23.53 28.69
N TRP A 546 -9.11 -23.58 28.36
CA TRP A 546 -9.79 -22.61 27.49
C TRP A 546 -9.91 -21.19 28.09
N ASN A 547 -9.15 -20.87 29.11
CA ASN A 547 -9.08 -19.49 29.61
C ASN A 547 -8.07 -18.70 28.77
N VAL A 548 -8.61 -17.81 28.02
CA VAL A 548 -8.14 -16.88 27.00
C VAL A 548 -6.84 -16.10 27.28
N SER A 549 -6.13 -16.37 28.35
CA SER A 549 -4.98 -15.57 28.77
C SER A 549 -3.61 -16.25 28.63
N ASN A 550 -3.55 -17.53 28.30
CA ASN A 550 -2.27 -18.21 28.18
C ASN A 550 -2.06 -18.74 26.75
N LEU A 551 -1.11 -18.14 26.07
CA LEU A 551 -0.52 -18.62 24.83
C LEU A 551 -0.11 -20.09 25.01
N TYR A 552 -0.93 -21.03 24.48
CA TYR A 552 -0.59 -22.43 24.45
C TYR A 552 0.65 -22.63 23.56
N ASP A 553 1.73 -23.10 24.17
CA ASP A 553 2.94 -23.47 23.45
C ASP A 553 2.92 -24.99 23.20
N PRO A 554 2.67 -25.46 21.96
CA PRO A 554 2.58 -26.89 21.68
C PRO A 554 3.91 -27.63 21.93
N ARG A 555 5.03 -26.93 22.11
CA ARG A 555 6.31 -27.54 22.44
C ARG A 555 6.34 -28.17 23.84
N GLU A 556 5.49 -27.71 24.76
CA GLU A 556 5.38 -28.28 26.09
C GLU A 556 4.76 -29.68 26.08
N HIS A 557 3.98 -29.98 25.02
CA HIS A 557 3.29 -31.27 24.84
C HIS A 557 3.72 -31.99 23.56
N ILE A 558 4.87 -31.63 23.00
CA ILE A 558 5.28 -32.15 21.69
C ILE A 558 5.45 -33.66 21.71
N GLU A 559 5.99 -34.24 22.82
CA GLU A 559 6.20 -35.68 22.92
C GLU A 559 4.86 -36.40 23.00
N ASP A 560 3.85 -35.86 23.68
CA ASP A 560 2.51 -36.43 23.74
C ASP A 560 1.87 -36.41 22.34
N ILE A 561 1.94 -35.28 21.64
CA ILE A 561 1.46 -35.13 20.25
C ILE A 561 2.20 -36.11 19.32
N CYS A 562 3.51 -36.27 19.51
CA CYS A 562 4.29 -37.22 18.72
C CYS A 562 3.90 -38.65 18.97
N ASN A 563 3.74 -39.02 20.24
CA ASN A 563 3.34 -40.39 20.65
C ASN A 563 1.95 -40.73 20.09
N ASP A 564 1.02 -39.81 20.13
CA ASP A 564 -0.32 -39.99 19.58
C ASP A 564 -0.29 -40.15 18.05
N ILE A 565 0.54 -39.38 17.34
CA ILE A 565 0.68 -39.51 15.91
C ILE A 565 1.38 -40.80 15.52
N VAL A 566 2.48 -41.14 16.18
CA VAL A 566 3.20 -42.40 15.94
C VAL A 566 2.36 -43.62 16.32
N GLY A 567 1.54 -43.51 17.38
CA GLY A 567 0.59 -44.54 17.78
C GLY A 567 -0.62 -44.69 16.86
N ASN A 568 -0.88 -43.72 16.00
CA ASN A 568 -1.99 -43.76 15.08
C ASN A 568 -1.65 -44.61 13.84
N LYS A 569 -2.57 -45.51 13.49
CA LYS A 569 -2.42 -46.40 12.30
C LYS A 569 -2.61 -45.68 10.97
N TYR A 570 -3.02 -44.42 11.00
CA TYR A 570 -3.35 -43.63 9.82
C TYR A 570 -2.29 -42.61 9.48
N PRO A 571 -2.10 -42.31 8.19
CA PRO A 571 -1.09 -41.34 7.74
C PRO A 571 -1.35 -39.94 8.32
N GLY A 572 -0.28 -39.28 8.79
CA GLY A 572 -0.38 -37.93 9.30
C GLY A 572 0.98 -37.34 9.61
N ALA A 573 0.97 -36.10 10.09
CA ALA A 573 2.17 -35.43 10.55
C ALA A 573 1.84 -34.43 11.66
N ALA A 574 2.80 -34.24 12.57
CA ALA A 574 2.81 -33.12 13.50
C ALA A 574 3.81 -32.06 13.08
N TYR A 575 3.54 -30.82 13.46
CA TYR A 575 4.33 -29.68 13.10
C TYR A 575 4.59 -28.79 14.31
N ILE A 576 5.83 -28.35 14.46
CA ILE A 576 6.23 -27.37 15.46
C ILE A 576 6.69 -26.14 14.74
N TYR A 577 6.15 -25.01 15.14
CA TYR A 577 6.51 -23.71 14.56
C TYR A 577 7.19 -22.81 15.60
N SER A 578 8.05 -21.95 15.11
CA SER A 578 8.45 -20.75 15.80
C SER A 578 7.68 -19.57 15.20
N PRO A 579 7.00 -18.74 16.00
CA PRO A 579 6.40 -17.51 15.49
C PRO A 579 7.41 -16.57 14.83
N LEU A 580 8.70 -16.71 15.17
CA LEU A 580 9.78 -15.87 14.63
C LEU A 580 10.36 -16.41 13.32
N TYR A 581 10.49 -17.74 13.19
CA TYR A 581 11.23 -18.36 12.09
C TYR A 581 10.37 -19.22 11.16
N GLY A 582 9.22 -19.70 11.60
CA GLY A 582 8.38 -20.60 10.82
C GLY A 582 8.46 -22.06 11.27
N LEU A 583 8.37 -23.03 10.34
CA LEU A 583 8.37 -24.46 10.66
C LEU A 583 9.73 -24.92 11.22
N MET A 584 9.73 -25.41 12.46
CA MET A 584 10.95 -25.88 13.15
C MET A 584 11.12 -27.38 13.08
N GLN A 585 10.01 -28.14 13.12
CA GLN A 585 10.05 -29.58 13.10
C GLN A 585 8.80 -30.16 12.45
N LYS A 586 8.98 -31.23 11.70
CA LYS A 586 7.92 -32.11 11.18
C LYS A 586 8.16 -33.52 11.72
N ILE A 587 7.10 -34.17 12.16
CA ILE A 587 7.12 -35.53 12.67
C ILE A 587 6.06 -36.32 11.92
N GLU A 588 6.45 -37.44 11.31
CA GLU A 588 5.56 -38.31 10.53
C GLU A 588 5.08 -39.52 11.37
N THR A 589 4.01 -40.17 10.96
CA THR A 589 3.43 -41.33 11.65
C THR A 589 4.39 -42.53 11.81
N ASN A 590 5.41 -42.61 10.96
CA ASN A 590 6.48 -43.62 11.09
C ASN A 590 7.57 -43.22 12.10
N GLY A 591 7.39 -42.14 12.84
CA GLY A 591 8.34 -41.59 13.79
C GLY A 591 9.53 -40.88 13.15
N GLN A 592 9.53 -40.67 11.83
CA GLN A 592 10.56 -39.88 11.16
C GLN A 592 10.43 -38.42 11.55
N ARG A 593 11.52 -37.84 12.01
CA ARG A 593 11.60 -36.43 12.40
C ARG A 593 12.49 -35.67 11.41
N THR A 594 12.01 -34.53 10.95
CA THR A 594 12.77 -33.58 10.13
C THR A 594 12.84 -32.27 10.87
N PHE A 595 14.06 -31.75 11.08
CA PHE A 595 14.29 -30.46 11.72
C PHE A 595 14.65 -29.42 10.70
N TYR A 596 14.18 -28.20 10.91
CA TYR A 596 14.46 -27.03 10.08
C TYR A 596 15.18 -26.00 10.93
N GLN A 597 16.37 -25.62 10.52
CA GLN A 597 17.18 -24.61 11.19
C GLN A 597 17.23 -23.35 10.34
N TYR A 598 17.30 -22.24 10.99
CA TYR A 598 17.30 -20.93 10.34
C TYR A 598 18.51 -20.13 10.79
N ASP A 599 19.05 -19.29 9.89
CA ASP A 599 20.06 -18.32 10.25
C ASP A 599 19.45 -17.20 11.13
N GLY A 600 20.30 -16.30 11.60
CA GLY A 600 19.88 -15.21 12.47
C GLY A 600 18.88 -14.24 11.87
N LEU A 601 18.58 -14.35 10.59
CA LEU A 601 17.67 -13.46 9.84
C LEU A 601 16.37 -14.15 9.45
N GLY A 602 16.24 -15.42 9.80
CA GLY A 602 15.08 -16.21 9.48
C GLY A 602 15.13 -16.91 8.12
N HIS A 603 16.29 -16.99 7.47
CA HIS A 603 16.43 -17.81 6.29
C HIS A 603 16.74 -19.26 6.68
N LEU A 604 16.10 -20.23 5.98
CA LEU A 604 16.33 -21.65 6.22
C LEU A 604 17.80 -22.00 5.92
N SER A 605 18.55 -22.42 6.95
CA SER A 605 19.98 -22.79 6.82
C SER A 605 20.18 -24.28 6.64
N ASP A 606 19.44 -25.10 7.38
CA ASP A 606 19.63 -26.53 7.37
C ASP A 606 18.31 -27.29 7.48
N ILE A 607 18.24 -28.42 6.76
CA ILE A 607 17.25 -29.45 6.97
C ILE A 607 17.99 -30.68 7.51
N LEU A 608 17.58 -31.17 8.69
CA LEU A 608 18.25 -32.27 9.37
C LEU A 608 17.33 -33.46 9.55
N ASP A 609 17.90 -34.66 9.59
CA ASP A 609 17.19 -35.89 9.95
C ASP A 609 16.96 -36.03 11.47
N LYS A 610 16.34 -37.14 11.87
CA LYS A 610 16.07 -37.48 13.27
C LYS A 610 17.33 -37.54 14.17
N ASN A 611 18.52 -37.81 13.57
CA ASN A 611 19.80 -37.88 14.25
C ASN A 611 20.56 -36.55 14.19
N LYS A 612 19.90 -35.49 13.71
CA LYS A 612 20.46 -34.16 13.46
C LYS A 612 21.58 -34.15 12.42
N LYS A 613 21.60 -35.14 11.52
CA LYS A 613 22.49 -35.15 10.38
C LYS A 613 21.90 -34.30 9.25
N THR A 614 22.71 -33.43 8.67
CA THR A 614 22.28 -32.55 7.58
C THR A 614 21.85 -33.36 6.36
N LEU A 615 20.61 -33.16 5.96
CA LEU A 615 20.05 -33.65 4.70
C LEU A 615 20.24 -32.63 3.59
N GLN A 616 20.13 -31.35 3.93
CA GLN A 616 20.26 -30.25 2.99
C GLN A 616 20.80 -29.02 3.73
N HIS A 617 21.73 -28.32 3.12
CA HIS A 617 22.34 -27.11 3.65
C HIS A 617 22.20 -25.97 2.67
N PHE A 618 21.87 -24.77 3.17
CA PHE A 618 21.76 -23.53 2.43
C PHE A 618 22.71 -22.51 3.04
N GLU A 619 23.63 -22.01 2.25
CA GLU A 619 24.57 -20.97 2.69
C GLU A 619 24.16 -19.62 2.09
N TYR A 620 23.96 -18.64 2.96
CA TYR A 620 23.69 -17.25 2.57
C TYR A 620 24.94 -16.41 2.91
N LYS A 621 25.50 -15.75 1.90
CA LYS A 621 26.70 -14.92 2.08
C LYS A 621 26.30 -13.48 2.39
N TYR A 622 26.59 -13.08 3.62
CA TYR A 622 26.38 -11.72 4.10
C TYR A 622 27.71 -11.04 4.37
N ALA A 623 27.75 -9.75 4.12
CA ALA A 623 28.93 -8.96 4.44
C ALA A 623 28.90 -8.55 5.91
N ILE A 624 29.98 -8.83 6.63
CA ILE A 624 30.15 -8.38 8.01
C ILE A 624 30.54 -6.90 7.98
N HIS A 625 29.72 -6.05 8.57
CA HIS A 625 30.07 -4.68 8.90
C HIS A 625 30.74 -4.68 10.29
N TYR A 626 32.00 -4.24 10.35
CA TYR A 626 32.72 -3.96 11.59
C TYR A 626 32.47 -2.52 12.04
#